data_753d59b33545ce2396b67f70f67ae032
#
_entry.id   753d59b33545ce2396b67f70f67ae032
#
_cell.length_a   1.000
_cell.length_b   1.000
_cell.length_c   1.000
_cell.angle_alpha   90.00
_cell.angle_beta   90.00
_cell.angle_gamma   90.00
#
_symmetry.space_group_name_H-M   'P 1'
#
loop_
_entity.id
_entity.type
_entity.pdbx_description
1 polymer ?
#
loop_
_entity_poly.entity_id
_entity_poly.type
_entity_poly.pdbx_seq_one_letter_code
_entity_poly.pdbx_strand_id
1 'polypeptide(L)'
;MSDTRMLAAALANRSAHAVLGIVSAVDPSNHAIKVRIQPDNVETGWIPDVGGVQAGNLRVSCPSEPGTHVALLPLEGDGEHLIAIGAVFDTVVTAPVSPSDGQAIQPGSMLIRAGCGAPPTETNGKVGDVNPQAGWCQIGSDGVILGAGNARLHIAESGISLTIGDVTAAFSANGLKVSGGDIQTDQHSLTQHVHLMGSQTTGGPVG
;
A
#
# COMPACT_ATOMS: atom_id res chain seq x y z
N MET A 1 -21.59 52.81 -6.60
CA MET A 1 -21.83 51.37 -6.38
C MET A 1 -21.03 50.41 -7.29
N SER A 2 -20.30 50.90 -8.28
CA SER A 2 -19.48 50.06 -9.18
C SER A 2 -18.16 49.61 -8.57
N ASP A 3 -17.50 50.47 -7.79
CA ASP A 3 -16.15 50.21 -7.28
C ASP A 3 -16.05 49.05 -6.28
N THR A 4 -17.03 48.92 -5.38
CA THR A 4 -17.02 47.84 -4.36
C THR A 4 -17.26 46.44 -5.00
N ARG A 5 -18.06 46.38 -6.06
CA ARG A 5 -18.28 45.12 -6.80
C ARG A 5 -17.06 44.73 -7.65
N MET A 6 -16.41 45.73 -8.25
CA MET A 6 -15.16 45.52 -9.00
C MET A 6 -14.02 45.11 -8.07
N LEU A 7 -13.93 45.74 -6.89
CA LEU A 7 -12.94 45.39 -5.87
C LEU A 7 -13.19 43.98 -5.31
N ALA A 8 -14.46 43.63 -5.02
CA ALA A 8 -14.83 42.31 -4.57
C ALA A 8 -14.55 41.22 -5.63
N ALA A 9 -14.85 41.50 -6.90
CA ALA A 9 -14.52 40.61 -8.01
C ALA A 9 -13.00 40.45 -8.23
N ALA A 10 -12.24 41.55 -8.08
CA ALA A 10 -10.78 41.54 -8.17
C ALA A 10 -10.14 40.77 -7.00
N LEU A 11 -10.70 40.86 -5.79
CA LEU A 11 -10.27 40.08 -4.62
C LEU A 11 -10.64 38.60 -4.76
N ALA A 12 -11.86 38.26 -5.25
CA ALA A 12 -12.27 36.92 -5.51
C ALA A 12 -11.41 36.22 -6.59
N ASN A 13 -11.00 36.96 -7.63
CA ASN A 13 -10.11 36.45 -8.67
C ASN A 13 -8.63 36.35 -8.23
N ARG A 14 -8.26 36.88 -7.10
CA ARG A 14 -6.92 36.75 -6.50
C ARG A 14 -6.79 35.58 -5.53
N SER A 15 -7.91 34.96 -5.15
CA SER A 15 -7.89 33.79 -4.28
C SER A 15 -7.50 32.56 -5.12
N ALA A 16 -6.34 32.00 -4.85
CA ALA A 16 -5.96 30.74 -5.44
C ALA A 16 -6.87 29.62 -4.92
N HIS A 17 -7.28 28.72 -5.79
CA HIS A 17 -8.17 27.61 -5.48
C HIS A 17 -7.38 26.30 -5.40
N ALA A 18 -7.95 25.28 -4.72
CA ALA A 18 -7.41 23.94 -4.77
C ALA A 18 -7.36 23.44 -6.21
N VAL A 19 -6.27 22.79 -6.58
CA VAL A 19 -6.02 22.30 -7.94
C VAL A 19 -5.56 20.85 -7.91
N LEU A 20 -5.68 20.17 -9.04
CA LEU A 20 -5.14 18.83 -9.24
C LEU A 20 -3.82 18.91 -10.00
N GLY A 21 -2.93 17.96 -9.75
CA GLY A 21 -1.67 17.86 -10.46
C GLY A 21 -1.11 16.46 -10.51
N ILE A 22 -0.09 16.30 -11.33
CA ILE A 22 0.64 15.05 -11.51
C ILE A 22 2.07 15.27 -11.01
N VAL A 23 2.52 14.42 -10.10
CA VAL A 23 3.89 14.47 -9.57
C VAL A 23 4.89 14.27 -10.71
N SER A 24 5.83 15.20 -10.86
CA SER A 24 6.87 15.16 -11.90
C SER A 24 8.24 14.77 -11.36
N ALA A 25 8.54 15.08 -10.10
CA ALA A 25 9.79 14.71 -9.45
C ALA A 25 9.55 14.50 -7.94
N VAL A 26 10.39 13.66 -7.33
CA VAL A 26 10.33 13.30 -5.92
C VAL A 26 11.71 13.41 -5.30
N ASP A 27 11.80 14.03 -4.13
CA ASP A 27 12.96 14.01 -3.24
C ASP A 27 12.60 13.30 -1.94
N PRO A 28 12.86 11.98 -1.84
CA PRO A 28 12.49 11.19 -0.66
C PRO A 28 13.25 11.62 0.60
N SER A 29 14.43 12.21 0.46
CA SER A 29 15.26 12.62 1.61
C SER A 29 14.68 13.80 2.35
N ASN A 30 14.06 14.72 1.61
CA ASN A 30 13.42 15.93 2.15
C ASN A 30 11.90 15.80 2.23
N HIS A 31 11.35 14.64 1.81
CA HIS A 31 9.91 14.40 1.70
C HIS A 31 9.21 15.52 0.91
N ALA A 32 9.73 15.79 -0.29
CA ALA A 32 9.29 16.87 -1.15
C ALA A 32 9.02 16.37 -2.57
N ILE A 33 8.10 17.04 -3.26
CA ILE A 33 7.71 16.73 -4.64
C ILE A 33 7.69 17.99 -5.50
N LYS A 34 7.81 17.79 -6.82
CA LYS A 34 7.37 18.77 -7.81
C LYS A 34 6.15 18.23 -8.52
N VAL A 35 5.24 19.10 -8.87
CA VAL A 35 3.94 18.73 -9.44
C VAL A 35 3.64 19.57 -10.67
N ARG A 36 3.17 18.94 -11.74
CA ARG A 36 2.60 19.63 -12.90
C ARG A 36 1.12 19.86 -12.69
N ILE A 37 0.75 21.12 -12.45
CA ILE A 37 -0.64 21.55 -12.22
C ILE A 37 -1.44 21.37 -13.51
N GLN A 38 -2.60 20.76 -13.39
CA GLN A 38 -3.48 20.54 -14.53
C GLN A 38 -4.55 21.64 -14.66
N PRO A 39 -5.04 22.00 -15.88
CA PRO A 39 -4.70 21.40 -17.18
C PRO A 39 -3.47 22.01 -17.86
N ASP A 40 -2.90 23.08 -17.34
CA ASP A 40 -1.90 23.90 -18.03
C ASP A 40 -0.47 23.31 -18.00
N ASN A 41 -0.25 22.20 -17.27
CA ASN A 41 1.04 21.53 -17.10
C ASN A 41 2.16 22.45 -16.54
N VAL A 42 1.80 23.45 -15.74
CA VAL A 42 2.76 24.33 -15.08
C VAL A 42 3.42 23.59 -13.92
N GLU A 43 4.75 23.48 -13.93
CA GLU A 43 5.50 22.79 -12.87
C GLU A 43 5.71 23.70 -11.67
N THR A 44 5.46 23.18 -10.47
CA THR A 44 5.74 23.86 -9.20
C THR A 44 7.23 23.85 -8.87
N GLY A 45 7.67 24.68 -7.92
CA GLY A 45 8.88 24.43 -7.15
C GLY A 45 8.78 23.14 -6.32
N TRP A 46 9.78 22.87 -5.48
CA TRP A 46 9.69 21.82 -4.47
C TRP A 46 8.65 22.19 -3.40
N ILE A 47 7.68 21.36 -3.18
CA ILE A 47 6.62 21.50 -2.18
C ILE A 47 6.61 20.29 -1.25
N PRO A 48 6.12 20.42 0.01
CA PRO A 48 6.01 19.28 0.91
C PRO A 48 5.11 18.18 0.36
N ASP A 49 5.58 16.93 0.46
CA ASP A 49 4.78 15.74 0.21
C ASP A 49 4.06 15.29 1.49
N VAL A 50 2.81 14.89 1.38
CA VAL A 50 1.98 14.44 2.52
C VAL A 50 1.84 12.92 2.62
N GLY A 51 2.66 12.17 1.90
CA GLY A 51 2.63 10.71 1.85
C GLY A 51 2.97 10.01 3.16
N GLY A 52 2.40 10.41 4.30
CA GLY A 52 2.70 9.77 5.56
C GLY A 52 1.87 10.23 6.76
N VAL A 53 2.19 9.68 7.92
CA VAL A 53 1.60 10.03 9.22
C VAL A 53 2.71 10.42 10.19
N GLN A 54 2.50 11.49 10.94
CA GLN A 54 3.38 11.92 12.02
C GLN A 54 2.58 12.05 13.32
N ALA A 55 2.94 11.26 14.32
CA ALA A 55 2.32 11.28 15.64
C ALA A 55 3.42 11.14 16.72
N GLY A 56 4.06 12.25 17.06
CA GLY A 56 5.18 12.30 18.00
C GLY A 56 6.39 11.49 17.48
N ASN A 57 6.73 10.41 18.18
CA ASN A 57 7.82 9.50 17.79
C ASN A 57 7.39 8.40 16.80
N LEU A 58 6.10 8.24 16.52
CA LEU A 58 5.59 7.36 15.49
C LEU A 58 5.57 8.12 14.15
N ARG A 59 6.20 7.55 13.14
CA ARG A 59 6.20 8.10 11.78
C ARG A 59 5.98 7.00 10.77
N VAL A 60 5.11 7.27 9.80
CA VAL A 60 4.92 6.44 8.60
C VAL A 60 5.36 7.28 7.42
N SER A 61 6.28 6.76 6.62
CA SER A 61 6.76 7.43 5.41
C SER A 61 6.33 6.62 4.19
N CYS A 62 5.61 7.27 3.28
CA CYS A 62 5.19 6.73 2.00
C CYS A 62 5.39 7.82 0.94
N PRO A 63 6.64 8.03 0.46
CA PRO A 63 6.91 9.04 -0.55
C PRO A 63 6.10 8.79 -1.81
N SER A 64 5.62 9.87 -2.41
CA SER A 64 4.97 9.82 -3.73
C SER A 64 5.93 9.29 -4.80
N GLU A 65 5.38 8.83 -5.91
CA GLU A 65 6.11 8.41 -7.10
C GLU A 65 5.77 9.37 -8.26
N PRO A 66 6.69 9.67 -9.20
CA PRO A 66 6.36 10.39 -10.42
C PRO A 66 5.16 9.75 -11.12
N GLY A 67 4.20 10.58 -11.55
CA GLY A 67 2.92 10.13 -12.10
C GLY A 67 1.79 10.03 -11.06
N THR A 68 2.05 10.11 -9.77
CA THR A 68 1.00 10.15 -8.75
C THR A 68 0.11 11.38 -8.95
N HIS A 69 -1.20 11.18 -8.97
CA HIS A 69 -2.17 12.26 -9.02
C HIS A 69 -2.42 12.81 -7.61
N VAL A 70 -2.29 14.11 -7.43
CA VAL A 70 -2.39 14.77 -6.12
C VAL A 70 -3.33 15.97 -6.15
N ALA A 71 -4.00 16.21 -5.04
CA ALA A 71 -4.70 17.45 -4.78
C ALA A 71 -3.77 18.42 -4.06
N LEU A 72 -3.76 19.67 -4.50
CA LEU A 72 -2.92 20.75 -3.97
C LEU A 72 -3.79 21.85 -3.38
N LEU A 73 -3.35 22.38 -2.26
CA LEU A 73 -3.98 23.53 -1.59
C LEU A 73 -3.01 24.69 -1.57
N PRO A 74 -3.44 25.88 -2.05
CA PRO A 74 -2.67 27.12 -1.90
C PRO A 74 -2.60 27.55 -0.42
N LEU A 75 -1.42 27.91 0.03
CA LEU A 75 -1.24 28.52 1.34
C LEU A 75 -1.50 30.03 1.25
N GLU A 76 -2.27 30.58 2.21
CA GLU A 76 -2.60 32.00 2.29
C GLU A 76 -3.23 32.61 1.02
N GLY A 77 -3.82 31.76 0.16
CA GLY A 77 -4.40 32.18 -1.11
C GLY A 77 -3.37 32.52 -2.19
N ASP A 78 -2.11 32.15 -1.99
CA ASP A 78 -1.01 32.35 -2.93
C ASP A 78 -0.80 31.10 -3.79
N GLY A 79 -0.92 31.25 -5.10
CA GLY A 79 -0.72 30.16 -6.05
C GLY A 79 0.73 29.67 -6.20
N GLU A 80 1.70 30.41 -5.69
CA GLU A 80 3.12 30.02 -5.70
C GLU A 80 3.49 29.15 -4.49
N HIS A 81 2.74 29.27 -3.38
CA HIS A 81 2.95 28.51 -2.15
C HIS A 81 1.87 27.42 -2.02
N LEU A 82 2.21 26.22 -2.41
CA LEU A 82 1.31 25.07 -2.43
C LEU A 82 1.75 24.00 -1.43
N ILE A 83 0.79 23.25 -0.93
CA ILE A 83 1.00 22.00 -0.20
C ILE A 83 0.16 20.89 -0.84
N ALA A 84 0.72 19.69 -1.00
CA ALA A 84 -0.06 18.53 -1.35
C ALA A 84 -0.92 18.13 -0.14
N ILE A 85 -2.20 17.81 -0.36
CA ILE A 85 -3.13 17.39 0.70
C ILE A 85 -3.52 15.92 0.59
N GLY A 86 -3.11 15.24 -0.47
CA GLY A 86 -3.30 13.79 -0.62
C GLY A 86 -3.22 13.35 -2.06
N ALA A 87 -2.98 12.04 -2.24
CA ALA A 87 -3.11 11.37 -3.52
C ALA A 87 -4.60 11.15 -3.85
N VAL A 88 -4.92 11.13 -5.14
CA VAL A 88 -6.28 10.95 -5.65
C VAL A 88 -6.32 9.73 -6.56
N PHE A 89 -7.27 8.82 -6.30
CA PHE A 89 -7.62 7.78 -7.26
C PHE A 89 -8.62 8.31 -8.27
N ASP A 90 -8.44 7.94 -9.53
CA ASP A 90 -9.32 8.34 -10.63
C ASP A 90 -9.44 7.23 -11.69
N THR A 91 -9.81 7.59 -12.92
CA THR A 91 -9.96 6.63 -14.02
C THR A 91 -8.62 6.15 -14.60
N VAL A 92 -7.52 6.84 -14.30
CA VAL A 92 -6.16 6.49 -14.75
C VAL A 92 -5.42 5.74 -13.65
N VAL A 93 -5.36 6.33 -12.45
CA VAL A 93 -4.73 5.72 -11.27
C VAL A 93 -5.83 5.20 -10.36
N THR A 94 -6.24 3.95 -10.58
CA THR A 94 -7.35 3.33 -9.84
C THR A 94 -6.94 2.83 -8.46
N ALA A 95 -7.91 2.74 -7.55
CA ALA A 95 -7.69 2.13 -6.24
C ALA A 95 -7.26 0.65 -6.37
N PRO A 96 -6.36 0.16 -5.50
CA PRO A 96 -5.90 -1.21 -5.57
C PRO A 96 -7.02 -2.19 -5.20
N VAL A 97 -6.99 -3.37 -5.82
CA VAL A 97 -7.82 -4.51 -5.43
C VAL A 97 -7.06 -5.44 -4.50
N SER A 98 -7.77 -6.17 -3.65
CA SER A 98 -7.18 -7.15 -2.75
C SER A 98 -6.56 -8.32 -3.53
N PRO A 99 -5.28 -8.68 -3.29
CA PRO A 99 -4.72 -9.89 -3.86
C PRO A 99 -5.33 -11.19 -3.29
N SER A 100 -6.10 -11.09 -2.21
CA SER A 100 -6.74 -12.24 -1.58
C SER A 100 -7.92 -12.79 -2.40
N ASP A 101 -8.71 -11.89 -2.99
CA ASP A 101 -9.97 -12.24 -3.67
C ASP A 101 -10.19 -11.47 -4.99
N GLY A 102 -9.29 -10.54 -5.34
CA GLY A 102 -9.39 -9.72 -6.54
C GLY A 102 -10.46 -8.61 -6.46
N GLN A 103 -11.03 -8.36 -5.27
CA GLN A 103 -12.11 -7.39 -5.10
C GLN A 103 -11.60 -6.04 -4.59
N ALA A 104 -12.37 -5.00 -4.87
CA ALA A 104 -12.15 -3.68 -4.27
C ALA A 104 -12.39 -3.74 -2.75
N ILE A 105 -11.54 -3.04 -1.99
CA ILE A 105 -11.67 -2.96 -0.54
C ILE A 105 -12.96 -2.23 -0.16
N GLN A 106 -13.70 -2.81 0.78
CA GLN A 106 -14.95 -2.27 1.25
C GLN A 106 -14.76 -1.32 2.45
N PRO A 107 -15.72 -0.41 2.70
CA PRO A 107 -15.71 0.45 3.88
C PRO A 107 -15.51 -0.35 5.17
N GLY A 108 -14.68 0.17 6.08
CA GLY A 108 -14.30 -0.53 7.33
C GLY A 108 -13.08 -1.44 7.21
N SER A 109 -12.48 -1.52 6.01
CA SER A 109 -11.25 -2.27 5.78
C SER A 109 -10.16 -1.38 5.18
N MET A 110 -8.90 -1.81 5.30
CA MET A 110 -7.72 -1.12 4.76
C MET A 110 -6.87 -2.11 3.96
N LEU A 111 -6.33 -1.66 2.84
CA LEU A 111 -5.33 -2.38 2.05
C LEU A 111 -4.11 -1.48 1.82
N ILE A 112 -2.94 -1.99 2.14
CA ILE A 112 -1.65 -1.46 1.69
C ILE A 112 -1.10 -2.47 0.69
N ARG A 113 -0.85 -2.05 -0.55
CA ARG A 113 -0.37 -2.93 -1.62
C ARG A 113 0.71 -2.24 -2.45
N ALA A 114 1.85 -2.89 -2.56
CA ALA A 114 2.90 -2.51 -3.50
C ALA A 114 2.65 -3.15 -4.89
N GLY A 115 3.41 -2.71 -5.89
CA GLY A 115 3.38 -3.33 -7.22
C GLY A 115 2.07 -3.16 -7.99
N CYS A 116 1.35 -2.07 -7.77
CA CYS A 116 0.10 -1.77 -8.50
C CYS A 116 0.32 -1.29 -9.94
N GLY A 117 1.59 -1.20 -10.38
CA GLY A 117 1.98 -0.56 -11.64
C GLY A 117 2.27 0.93 -11.45
N ALA A 118 3.40 1.39 -11.99
CA ALA A 118 3.77 2.79 -11.90
C ALA A 118 2.72 3.68 -12.59
N PRO A 119 2.29 4.79 -11.98
CA PRO A 119 1.38 5.72 -12.62
C PRO A 119 2.04 6.37 -13.84
N PRO A 120 1.28 6.75 -14.88
CA PRO A 120 1.85 7.42 -16.05
C PRO A 120 2.31 8.83 -15.69
N THR A 121 3.49 9.20 -16.16
CA THR A 121 4.02 10.57 -16.02
C THR A 121 3.45 11.54 -17.04
N GLU A 122 2.83 11.05 -18.10
CA GLU A 122 2.25 11.84 -19.17
C GLU A 122 0.72 11.71 -19.19
N THR A 123 0.02 12.78 -19.56
CA THR A 123 -1.46 12.88 -19.51
C THR A 123 -2.17 11.75 -20.28
N ASN A 124 -1.58 11.22 -21.35
CA ASN A 124 -2.12 10.13 -22.17
C ASN A 124 -1.36 8.81 -21.96
N GLY A 125 -0.55 8.71 -20.92
CA GLY A 125 0.22 7.52 -20.57
C GLY A 125 -0.66 6.39 -20.07
N LYS A 126 -0.08 5.19 -20.00
CA LYS A 126 -0.72 4.01 -19.41
C LYS A 126 -0.02 3.67 -18.10
N VAL A 127 -0.79 3.18 -17.15
CA VAL A 127 -0.25 2.57 -15.92
C VAL A 127 0.66 1.40 -16.29
N GLY A 128 1.78 1.29 -15.62
CA GLY A 128 2.74 0.19 -15.81
C GLY A 128 2.19 -1.16 -15.39
N ASP A 129 2.97 -2.21 -15.62
CA ASP A 129 2.57 -3.57 -15.31
C ASP A 129 2.47 -3.81 -13.80
N VAL A 130 1.43 -4.54 -13.39
CA VAL A 130 1.23 -4.97 -12.01
C VAL A 130 2.23 -6.07 -11.66
N ASN A 131 2.90 -5.96 -10.50
CA ASN A 131 3.72 -7.03 -9.95
C ASN A 131 2.90 -7.89 -8.97
N PRO A 132 2.45 -9.09 -9.35
CA PRO A 132 1.64 -9.95 -8.49
C PRO A 132 2.42 -10.56 -7.30
N GLN A 133 3.76 -10.48 -7.32
CA GLN A 133 4.62 -10.99 -6.25
C GLN A 133 4.90 -9.95 -5.16
N ALA A 134 4.48 -8.70 -5.37
CA ALA A 134 4.74 -7.61 -4.41
C ALA A 134 4.01 -7.83 -3.08
N GLY A 135 4.57 -7.20 -2.03
CA GLY A 135 4.02 -7.28 -0.67
C GLY A 135 2.73 -6.48 -0.51
N TRP A 136 1.85 -6.97 0.37
CA TRP A 136 0.60 -6.32 0.72
C TRP A 136 0.18 -6.64 2.16
N CYS A 137 -0.64 -5.77 2.74
CA CYS A 137 -1.25 -5.95 4.03
C CYS A 137 -2.72 -5.55 3.95
N GLN A 138 -3.61 -6.41 4.40
CA GLN A 138 -5.05 -6.15 4.49
C GLN A 138 -5.50 -6.28 5.94
N ILE A 139 -6.27 -5.31 6.41
CA ILE A 139 -6.91 -5.29 7.72
C ILE A 139 -8.40 -5.15 7.49
N GLY A 140 -9.19 -6.03 8.10
CA GLY A 140 -10.64 -6.02 7.98
C GLY A 140 -11.31 -6.66 9.21
N SER A 141 -12.62 -6.84 9.14
CA SER A 141 -13.42 -7.49 10.20
C SER A 141 -12.98 -8.92 10.49
N ASP A 142 -12.44 -9.61 9.49
CA ASP A 142 -12.08 -11.03 9.58
C ASP A 142 -10.63 -11.24 10.03
N GLY A 143 -9.90 -10.15 10.31
CA GLY A 143 -8.55 -10.19 10.84
C GLY A 143 -7.54 -9.43 9.99
N VAL A 144 -6.28 -9.89 10.05
CA VAL A 144 -5.13 -9.28 9.36
C VAL A 144 -4.50 -10.31 8.44
N ILE A 145 -4.24 -9.91 7.21
CA ILE A 145 -3.52 -10.73 6.22
C ILE A 145 -2.29 -9.97 5.75
N LEU A 146 -1.12 -10.62 5.81
CA LEU A 146 0.11 -10.19 5.16
C LEU A 146 0.42 -11.17 4.03
N GLY A 147 0.79 -10.66 2.86
CA GLY A 147 1.08 -11.53 1.73
C GLY A 147 2.16 -10.99 0.80
N ALA A 148 2.81 -11.90 0.08
CA ALA A 148 3.72 -11.61 -1.02
C ALA A 148 3.78 -12.85 -1.94
N GLY A 149 3.42 -12.72 -3.19
CA GLY A 149 3.32 -13.86 -4.10
C GLY A 149 2.43 -14.97 -3.55
N ASN A 150 2.99 -16.17 -3.40
CA ASN A 150 2.30 -17.36 -2.88
C ASN A 150 2.37 -17.51 -1.35
N ALA A 151 3.04 -16.58 -0.65
CA ALA A 151 3.15 -16.61 0.80
C ALA A 151 2.08 -15.74 1.45
N ARG A 152 1.42 -16.25 2.49
CA ARG A 152 0.41 -15.54 3.29
C ARG A 152 0.55 -15.86 4.76
N LEU A 153 0.45 -14.83 5.61
CA LEU A 153 0.20 -14.93 7.04
C LEU A 153 -1.21 -14.38 7.30
N HIS A 154 -2.10 -15.18 7.84
CA HIS A 154 -3.45 -14.78 8.23
C HIS A 154 -3.62 -14.92 9.73
N ILE A 155 -4.04 -13.85 10.38
CA ILE A 155 -4.35 -13.77 11.81
C ILE A 155 -5.84 -13.46 11.92
N ALA A 156 -6.59 -14.38 12.53
CA ALA A 156 -8.03 -14.26 12.76
C ALA A 156 -8.36 -14.70 14.19
N GLU A 157 -9.60 -14.48 14.63
CA GLU A 157 -10.07 -14.93 15.95
C GLU A 157 -9.90 -16.44 16.14
N SER A 158 -10.09 -17.24 15.09
CA SER A 158 -9.98 -18.70 15.11
C SER A 158 -8.55 -19.22 15.18
N GLY A 159 -7.54 -18.38 14.93
CA GLY A 159 -6.13 -18.77 14.95
C GLY A 159 -5.25 -18.02 13.97
N ILE A 160 -4.05 -18.55 13.78
CA ILE A 160 -3.03 -18.00 12.88
C ILE A 160 -2.66 -19.08 11.88
N SER A 161 -2.58 -18.72 10.59
CA SER A 161 -2.07 -19.62 9.55
C SER A 161 -0.97 -18.96 8.73
N LEU A 162 0.05 -19.75 8.42
CA LEU A 162 1.11 -19.42 7.46
C LEU A 162 0.99 -20.38 6.29
N THR A 163 0.77 -19.86 5.08
CA THR A 163 0.65 -20.65 3.85
C THR A 163 1.72 -20.24 2.86
N ILE A 164 2.41 -21.21 2.27
CA ILE A 164 3.37 -20.99 1.17
C ILE A 164 3.11 -22.07 0.11
N GLY A 165 2.55 -21.68 -1.02
CA GLY A 165 2.08 -22.64 -2.02
C GLY A 165 1.05 -23.59 -1.44
N ASP A 166 1.32 -24.90 -1.48
CA ASP A 166 0.43 -25.95 -0.98
C ASP A 166 0.66 -26.31 0.50
N VAL A 167 1.69 -25.74 1.13
CA VAL A 167 2.03 -26.00 2.53
C VAL A 167 1.36 -24.99 3.43
N THR A 168 0.66 -25.44 4.46
CA THR A 168 0.05 -24.61 5.49
C THR A 168 0.44 -25.08 6.88
N ALA A 169 0.92 -24.17 7.72
CA ALA A 169 1.07 -24.32 9.15
C ALA A 169 0.00 -23.47 9.87
N ALA A 170 -0.86 -24.10 10.66
CA ALA A 170 -1.96 -23.45 11.34
C ALA A 170 -1.89 -23.66 12.85
N PHE A 171 -1.96 -22.56 13.62
CA PHE A 171 -2.14 -22.57 15.07
C PHE A 171 -3.61 -22.25 15.39
N SER A 172 -4.21 -23.09 16.22
CA SER A 172 -5.57 -22.90 16.70
C SER A 172 -5.69 -23.36 18.16
N ALA A 173 -6.88 -23.31 18.73
CA ALA A 173 -7.14 -23.86 20.06
C ALA A 173 -6.79 -25.37 20.17
N ASN A 174 -6.69 -26.07 19.04
CA ASN A 174 -6.34 -27.50 18.99
C ASN A 174 -4.83 -27.76 18.82
N GLY A 175 -4.00 -26.71 18.83
CA GLY A 175 -2.56 -26.79 18.65
C GLY A 175 -2.07 -26.41 17.25
N LEU A 176 -0.87 -26.89 16.88
CA LEU A 176 -0.25 -26.68 15.58
C LEU A 176 -0.55 -27.86 14.65
N LYS A 177 -1.07 -27.55 13.46
CA LYS A 177 -1.23 -28.51 12.36
C LYS A 177 -0.44 -28.04 11.14
N VAL A 178 0.38 -28.93 10.57
CA VAL A 178 1.01 -28.74 9.27
C VAL A 178 0.34 -29.65 8.24
N SER A 179 0.02 -29.09 7.09
CA SER A 179 -0.61 -29.79 5.97
C SER A 179 0.15 -29.49 4.68
N GLY A 180 0.27 -30.48 3.79
CA GLY A 180 1.00 -30.36 2.52
C GLY A 180 2.53 -30.38 2.67
N GLY A 181 3.06 -30.49 3.88
CA GLY A 181 4.48 -30.51 4.19
C GLY A 181 4.78 -31.27 5.46
N ASP A 182 6.00 -31.11 5.98
CA ASP A 182 6.50 -31.75 7.17
C ASP A 182 7.13 -30.71 8.13
N ILE A 183 7.28 -31.07 9.41
CA ILE A 183 8.09 -30.33 10.38
C ILE A 183 9.45 -31.01 10.44
N GLN A 184 10.48 -30.29 10.04
CA GLN A 184 11.82 -30.81 9.91
C GLN A 184 12.81 -29.98 10.72
N THR A 185 13.80 -30.64 11.28
CA THR A 185 15.09 -30.08 11.71
C THR A 185 16.15 -30.46 10.68
N ASP A 186 17.38 -29.94 10.82
CA ASP A 186 18.49 -30.29 9.92
C ASP A 186 18.74 -31.80 9.81
N GLN A 187 18.34 -32.58 10.83
CA GLN A 187 18.64 -34.01 10.94
C GLN A 187 17.41 -34.91 11.06
N HIS A 188 16.24 -34.36 11.40
CA HIS A 188 15.06 -35.16 11.72
C HIS A 188 13.79 -34.59 11.07
N SER A 189 12.96 -35.49 10.53
CA SER A 189 11.62 -35.27 10.04
C SER A 189 10.61 -35.79 11.07
N LEU A 190 9.54 -35.05 11.35
CA LEU A 190 8.51 -35.50 12.26
C LEU A 190 7.73 -36.70 11.69
N THR A 191 7.53 -36.72 10.38
CA THR A 191 6.77 -37.78 9.68
C THR A 191 7.62 -38.98 9.29
N GLN A 192 8.95 -38.87 9.25
CA GLN A 192 9.84 -39.92 8.75
C GLN A 192 10.90 -40.39 9.76
N HIS A 193 10.92 -39.82 11.00
CA HIS A 193 11.89 -40.23 11.99
C HIS A 193 11.64 -41.69 12.46
N VAL A 194 12.73 -42.37 12.82
CA VAL A 194 12.72 -43.70 13.38
C VAL A 194 13.50 -43.72 14.68
N HIS A 195 13.22 -44.69 15.57
CA HIS A 195 13.96 -44.86 16.82
C HIS A 195 14.82 -46.11 16.75
N LEU A 196 15.99 -46.09 17.38
CA LEU A 196 16.81 -47.30 17.56
C LEU A 196 16.25 -48.11 18.71
N MET A 197 16.07 -49.40 18.46
CA MET A 197 15.66 -50.41 19.44
C MET A 197 16.64 -51.59 19.40
N GLY A 198 17.71 -51.46 20.16
CA GLY A 198 18.86 -52.38 20.05
C GLY A 198 19.57 -52.25 18.70
N SER A 199 19.69 -53.31 17.97
CA SER A 199 20.25 -53.34 16.59
C SER A 199 19.21 -53.16 15.48
N GLN A 200 17.93 -52.94 15.84
CA GLN A 200 16.83 -52.73 14.92
C GLN A 200 16.31 -51.26 14.98
N THR A 201 15.70 -50.82 13.94
CA THR A 201 14.98 -49.53 13.90
C THR A 201 13.49 -49.76 13.95
N THR A 202 12.74 -48.86 14.59
CA THR A 202 11.28 -48.85 14.51
C THR A 202 10.85 -48.45 13.08
N GLY A 203 9.60 -48.80 12.71
CA GLY A 203 8.96 -48.18 11.57
C GLY A 203 8.76 -46.65 11.80
N GLY A 204 8.43 -45.91 10.75
CA GLY A 204 8.02 -44.52 10.88
C GLY A 204 6.76 -44.34 11.74
N PRO A 205 6.43 -43.12 12.14
CA PRO A 205 5.20 -42.83 12.87
C PRO A 205 3.98 -43.31 12.06
N VAL A 206 3.05 -43.97 12.74
CA VAL A 206 1.75 -44.32 12.17
C VAL A 206 0.69 -43.37 12.69
N GLY A 207 -0.14 -42.81 11.79
CA GLY A 207 -1.25 -41.91 12.11
C GLY A 207 -2.57 -42.67 12.33
#